data_14f97d24ff8fc7beff501bc4bd5d9605
#
_entry.id   14f97d24ff8fc7beff501bc4bd5d9605
#
_cell.length_a   1.000
_cell.length_b   1.000
_cell.length_c   1.000
_cell.angle_alpha   90.00
_cell.angle_beta   90.00
_cell.angle_gamma   90.00
#
_symmetry.space_group_name_H-M   'P 1'
#
loop_
_entity.id
_entity.type
_entity.pdbx_description
1 polymer ?
#
loop_
_entity_poly.entity_id
_entity_poly.type
_entity_poly.pdbx_seq_one_letter_code
_entity_poly.pdbx_strand_id
1 'polypeptide(L)'
;MGFDRDVYYGKLLKGDLHGAINYVKQYPDQAELYQRFVSIFEQERYHSYDVDNDLNVILLSYQQYYREVFYLQIERDQAAQKLQDRLAAVLGMAGCPTALDELEQDHLPALFMSRGLHFLGGKTSGWYGPYIWETTETVSYDVELPDCIQPYTVRLLDGFISRSWIDYLSFGEIGPGGWSDGDGTIHCIKTAWDLDSEHFHVSLLKHEAQHARDLQRIPDISSTDLEFRAKLVELIYSTERNLLISFAKEADDSDSSNGHAMAAYRIVRGFEDALNVKENAFSAVPMEQVRSTARILYEQEMRADILD
;
A
#
# COMPACT_ATOMS: atom_id res chain seq x y z
N MET A 1 -18.46 -19.82 -15.70
CA MET A 1 -17.65 -19.23 -14.60
C MET A 1 -18.19 -17.84 -14.35
N GLY A 2 -18.35 -17.45 -13.08
CA GLY A 2 -18.77 -16.10 -12.74
C GLY A 2 -17.62 -15.09 -12.84
N PHE A 3 -17.92 -13.80 -12.71
CA PHE A 3 -16.92 -12.73 -12.60
C PHE A 3 -16.06 -12.94 -11.36
N ASP A 4 -14.76 -13.02 -11.55
CA ASP A 4 -13.77 -13.19 -10.47
C ASP A 4 -13.08 -11.84 -10.21
N ARG A 5 -13.32 -11.27 -9.02
CA ARG A 5 -12.75 -9.98 -8.62
C ARG A 5 -11.23 -10.04 -8.45
N ASP A 6 -10.68 -11.15 -8.00
CA ASP A 6 -9.24 -11.27 -7.79
C ASP A 6 -8.49 -11.22 -9.12
N VAL A 7 -9.02 -11.86 -10.16
CA VAL A 7 -8.49 -11.78 -11.53
C VAL A 7 -8.57 -10.34 -12.06
N TYR A 8 -9.70 -9.66 -11.83
CA TYR A 8 -9.90 -8.27 -12.25
C TYR A 8 -8.91 -7.34 -11.53
N TYR A 9 -8.83 -7.42 -10.21
CA TYR A 9 -7.93 -6.58 -9.41
C TYR A 9 -6.47 -6.86 -9.71
N GLY A 10 -6.09 -8.13 -9.91
CA GLY A 10 -4.73 -8.49 -10.29
C GLY A 10 -4.26 -7.86 -11.60
N LYS A 11 -5.18 -7.58 -12.54
CA LYS A 11 -4.87 -6.84 -13.77
C LYS A 11 -4.66 -5.34 -13.49
N LEU A 12 -5.55 -4.73 -12.71
CA LEU A 12 -5.43 -3.30 -12.36
C LEU A 12 -4.15 -3.03 -11.56
N LEU A 13 -3.80 -3.87 -10.59
CA LEU A 13 -2.57 -3.72 -9.80
C LEU A 13 -1.29 -3.77 -10.64
N LYS A 14 -1.33 -4.45 -11.79
CA LYS A 14 -0.24 -4.49 -12.77
C LYS A 14 -0.28 -3.33 -13.78
N GLY A 15 -1.28 -2.44 -13.68
CA GLY A 15 -1.51 -1.37 -14.67
C GLY A 15 -2.03 -1.89 -16.01
N ASP A 16 -2.49 -3.15 -16.08
CA ASP A 16 -3.07 -3.75 -17.30
C ASP A 16 -4.54 -3.36 -17.45
N LEU A 17 -4.78 -2.05 -17.72
CA LEU A 17 -6.13 -1.53 -17.87
C LEU A 17 -6.88 -2.16 -19.06
N HIS A 18 -6.20 -2.39 -20.19
CA HIS A 18 -6.82 -3.07 -21.34
C HIS A 18 -7.23 -4.50 -21.02
N GLY A 19 -6.37 -5.24 -20.32
CA GLY A 19 -6.70 -6.58 -19.85
C GLY A 19 -7.87 -6.59 -18.87
N ALA A 20 -7.96 -5.58 -17.98
CA ALA A 20 -9.08 -5.44 -17.06
C ALA A 20 -10.40 -5.14 -17.79
N ILE A 21 -10.39 -4.16 -18.71
CA ILE A 21 -11.56 -3.81 -19.53
C ILE A 21 -12.02 -5.02 -20.37
N ASN A 22 -11.11 -5.71 -21.04
CA ASN A 22 -11.43 -6.89 -21.85
C ASN A 22 -11.98 -8.02 -20.99
N TYR A 23 -11.50 -8.18 -19.76
CA TYR A 23 -12.03 -9.16 -18.82
C TYR A 23 -13.46 -8.82 -18.41
N VAL A 24 -13.71 -7.59 -17.94
CA VAL A 24 -15.05 -7.09 -17.54
C VAL A 24 -16.06 -7.26 -18.68
N LYS A 25 -15.68 -6.94 -19.92
CA LYS A 25 -16.55 -7.01 -21.11
C LYS A 25 -17.12 -8.41 -21.38
N GLN A 26 -16.48 -9.47 -20.87
CA GLN A 26 -16.95 -10.84 -21.06
C GLN A 26 -18.15 -11.20 -20.16
N TYR A 27 -18.47 -10.37 -19.17
CA TYR A 27 -19.47 -10.62 -18.16
C TYR A 27 -20.64 -9.62 -18.30
N PRO A 28 -21.80 -10.02 -18.83
CA PRO A 28 -22.95 -9.13 -19.03
C PRO A 28 -23.49 -8.51 -17.74
N ASP A 29 -23.33 -9.20 -16.60
CA ASP A 29 -23.68 -8.71 -15.27
C ASP A 29 -22.78 -7.57 -14.77
N GLN A 30 -21.64 -7.34 -15.44
CA GLN A 30 -20.70 -6.24 -15.19
C GLN A 30 -20.83 -5.09 -16.21
N ALA A 31 -21.94 -5.00 -16.91
CA ALA A 31 -22.15 -3.99 -17.96
C ALA A 31 -22.01 -2.55 -17.45
N GLU A 32 -22.44 -2.26 -16.22
CA GLU A 32 -22.29 -0.94 -15.60
C GLU A 32 -20.81 -0.58 -15.38
N LEU A 33 -20.01 -1.50 -14.83
CA LEU A 33 -18.56 -1.33 -14.65
C LEU A 33 -17.88 -1.08 -16.00
N TYR A 34 -18.23 -1.86 -17.04
CA TYR A 34 -17.72 -1.65 -18.39
C TYR A 34 -18.04 -0.25 -18.92
N GLN A 35 -19.28 0.24 -18.73
CA GLN A 35 -19.68 1.58 -19.17
C GLN A 35 -18.94 2.70 -18.44
N ARG A 36 -18.55 2.50 -17.18
CA ARG A 36 -17.68 3.45 -16.45
C ARG A 36 -16.32 3.58 -17.13
N PHE A 37 -15.69 2.47 -17.52
CA PHE A 37 -14.43 2.51 -18.28
C PHE A 37 -14.58 3.24 -19.62
N VAL A 38 -15.62 2.92 -20.40
CA VAL A 38 -15.89 3.58 -21.69
C VAL A 38 -16.08 5.09 -21.48
N SER A 39 -16.86 5.49 -20.49
CA SER A 39 -17.12 6.90 -20.20
C SER A 39 -15.85 7.69 -19.92
N ILE A 40 -14.97 7.15 -19.08
CA ILE A 40 -13.75 7.86 -18.66
C ILE A 40 -12.65 7.76 -19.70
N PHE A 41 -12.33 6.56 -20.18
CA PHE A 41 -11.12 6.34 -20.98
C PHE A 41 -11.33 6.49 -22.48
N GLU A 42 -12.54 6.18 -23.00
CA GLU A 42 -12.86 6.37 -24.42
C GLU A 42 -13.51 7.75 -24.70
N GLN A 43 -14.47 8.16 -23.85
CA GLN A 43 -15.25 9.38 -24.07
C GLN A 43 -14.69 10.61 -23.33
N GLU A 44 -13.59 10.45 -22.59
CA GLU A 44 -12.90 11.51 -21.84
C GLU A 44 -13.80 12.28 -20.86
N ARG A 45 -14.77 11.57 -20.25
CA ARG A 45 -15.65 12.14 -19.23
C ARG A 45 -14.99 12.03 -17.87
N TYR A 46 -14.07 12.95 -17.62
CA TYR A 46 -13.32 13.01 -16.39
C TYR A 46 -14.18 13.42 -15.20
N HIS A 47 -13.76 12.98 -14.01
CA HIS A 47 -14.43 13.35 -12.77
C HIS A 47 -14.07 14.79 -12.38
N SER A 48 -15.07 15.57 -11.93
CA SER A 48 -14.89 16.88 -11.30
C SER A 48 -15.09 16.73 -9.80
N TYR A 49 -14.17 17.26 -9.04
CA TYR A 49 -14.19 17.22 -7.57
C TYR A 49 -14.81 18.51 -7.01
N ASP A 50 -15.37 18.44 -5.80
CA ASP A 50 -15.91 19.61 -5.09
C ASP A 50 -14.77 20.37 -4.38
N VAL A 51 -13.92 20.98 -5.19
CA VAL A 51 -12.77 21.79 -4.78
C VAL A 51 -12.63 23.02 -5.68
N ASP A 52 -11.74 23.94 -5.33
CA ASP A 52 -11.44 25.12 -6.13
C ASP A 52 -11.04 24.75 -7.58
N ASN A 53 -11.32 25.66 -8.50
CA ASN A 53 -11.09 25.43 -9.94
C ASN A 53 -9.63 25.06 -10.25
N ASP A 54 -8.66 25.73 -9.64
CA ASP A 54 -7.23 25.44 -9.86
C ASP A 54 -6.86 24.01 -9.43
N LEU A 55 -7.40 23.56 -8.28
CA LEU A 55 -7.22 22.21 -7.80
C LEU A 55 -7.90 21.18 -8.72
N ASN A 56 -9.10 21.50 -9.25
CA ASN A 56 -9.75 20.65 -10.24
C ASN A 56 -8.92 20.49 -11.51
N VAL A 57 -8.26 21.55 -11.99
CA VAL A 57 -7.37 21.48 -13.17
C VAL A 57 -6.16 20.61 -12.90
N ILE A 58 -5.59 20.67 -11.68
CA ILE A 58 -4.51 19.77 -11.25
C ILE A 58 -4.98 18.32 -11.25
N LEU A 59 -6.13 18.03 -10.61
CA LEU A 59 -6.70 16.68 -10.55
C LEU A 59 -7.05 16.15 -11.94
N LEU A 60 -7.57 16.99 -12.84
CA LEU A 60 -7.80 16.66 -14.24
C LEU A 60 -6.49 16.30 -14.96
N SER A 61 -5.39 17.00 -14.65
CA SER A 61 -4.08 16.72 -15.25
C SER A 61 -3.59 15.31 -14.90
N TYR A 62 -3.82 14.84 -13.67
CA TYR A 62 -3.54 13.46 -13.26
C TYR A 62 -4.47 12.45 -13.94
N GLN A 63 -5.78 12.72 -14.06
CA GLN A 63 -6.71 11.85 -14.77
C GLN A 63 -6.31 11.68 -16.25
N GLN A 64 -5.88 12.77 -16.91
CA GLN A 64 -5.34 12.73 -18.26
C GLN A 64 -4.05 11.92 -18.35
N TYR A 65 -3.14 12.06 -17.37
CA TYR A 65 -1.94 11.25 -17.26
C TYR A 65 -2.27 9.76 -17.13
N TYR A 66 -3.24 9.38 -16.28
CA TYR A 66 -3.67 7.98 -16.15
C TYR A 66 -4.22 7.43 -17.45
N ARG A 67 -5.01 8.22 -18.17
CA ARG A 67 -5.48 7.83 -19.51
C ARG A 67 -4.33 7.66 -20.49
N GLU A 68 -3.38 8.58 -20.51
CA GLU A 68 -2.21 8.54 -21.39
C GLU A 68 -1.38 7.28 -21.16
N VAL A 69 -1.08 6.96 -19.90
CA VAL A 69 -0.22 5.81 -19.54
C VAL A 69 -0.96 4.48 -19.67
N PHE A 70 -2.13 4.35 -19.06
CA PHE A 70 -2.78 3.05 -18.92
C PHE A 70 -3.70 2.69 -20.10
N TYR A 71 -4.29 3.68 -20.75
CA TYR A 71 -5.23 3.45 -21.85
C TYR A 71 -4.59 3.71 -23.23
N LEU A 72 -3.96 4.86 -23.43
CA LEU A 72 -3.30 5.18 -24.69
C LEU A 72 -1.91 4.54 -24.82
N GLN A 73 -1.38 3.97 -23.74
CA GLN A 73 -0.06 3.32 -23.68
C GLN A 73 1.07 4.22 -24.16
N ILE A 74 0.97 5.52 -23.88
CA ILE A 74 2.04 6.48 -24.12
C ILE A 74 3.21 6.10 -23.22
N GLU A 75 4.41 6.21 -23.76
CA GLU A 75 5.65 5.96 -23.03
C GLU A 75 5.70 6.80 -21.73
N ARG A 76 6.19 6.22 -20.63
CA ARG A 76 6.07 6.78 -19.27
C ARG A 76 6.70 8.16 -19.13
N ASP A 77 7.92 8.34 -19.66
CA ASP A 77 8.63 9.61 -19.57
C ASP A 77 7.95 10.69 -20.40
N GLN A 78 7.40 10.32 -21.56
CA GLN A 78 6.62 11.25 -22.40
C GLN A 78 5.31 11.67 -21.72
N ALA A 79 4.60 10.75 -21.07
CA ALA A 79 3.39 11.07 -20.33
C ALA A 79 3.69 11.91 -19.08
N ALA A 80 4.80 11.62 -18.38
CA ALA A 80 5.28 12.39 -17.25
C ALA A 80 5.65 13.83 -17.65
N GLN A 81 6.31 14.00 -18.79
CA GLN A 81 6.62 15.35 -19.32
C GLN A 81 5.34 16.15 -19.60
N LYS A 82 4.31 15.54 -20.19
CA LYS A 82 3.02 16.20 -20.41
C LYS A 82 2.32 16.56 -19.09
N LEU A 83 2.39 15.68 -18.08
CA LEU A 83 1.87 16.00 -16.75
C LEU A 83 2.60 17.20 -16.15
N GLN A 84 3.94 17.20 -16.19
CA GLN A 84 4.76 18.31 -15.74
C GLN A 84 4.38 19.64 -16.41
N ASP A 85 4.24 19.65 -17.72
CA ASP A 85 3.89 20.85 -18.48
C ASP A 85 2.51 21.42 -18.08
N ARG A 86 1.53 20.53 -17.86
CA ARG A 86 0.18 20.90 -17.39
C ARG A 86 0.22 21.49 -15.98
N LEU A 87 0.91 20.82 -15.04
CA LEU A 87 1.03 21.27 -13.65
C LEU A 87 1.80 22.61 -13.56
N ALA A 88 2.90 22.74 -14.28
CA ALA A 88 3.66 23.99 -14.35
C ALA A 88 2.80 25.15 -14.91
N ALA A 89 1.95 24.89 -15.91
CA ALA A 89 1.04 25.89 -16.44
C ALA A 89 0.03 26.41 -15.41
N VAL A 90 -0.58 25.49 -14.61
CA VAL A 90 -1.52 25.86 -13.54
C VAL A 90 -0.83 26.67 -12.45
N LEU A 91 0.42 26.33 -12.13
CA LEU A 91 1.22 27.04 -11.12
C LEU A 91 1.80 28.37 -11.61
N GLY A 92 1.55 28.76 -12.87
CA GLY A 92 2.13 29.97 -13.48
C GLY A 92 3.64 29.86 -13.77
N MET A 93 4.17 28.65 -13.80
CA MET A 93 5.59 28.31 -14.00
C MET A 93 5.89 27.80 -15.41
N ALA A 94 4.98 28.01 -16.37
CA ALA A 94 5.16 27.58 -17.75
C ALA A 94 6.48 28.11 -18.35
N GLY A 95 7.29 27.18 -18.90
CA GLY A 95 8.61 27.50 -19.45
C GLY A 95 9.75 27.58 -18.43
N CYS A 96 9.47 27.38 -17.12
CA CYS A 96 10.52 27.18 -16.13
C CYS A 96 11.02 25.72 -16.17
N PRO A 97 12.32 25.46 -16.08
CA PRO A 97 12.88 24.11 -16.09
C PRO A 97 12.74 23.45 -14.70
N THR A 98 11.49 23.31 -14.19
CA THR A 98 11.20 22.71 -12.91
C THR A 98 10.81 21.26 -13.10
N ALA A 99 11.50 20.33 -12.45
CA ALA A 99 11.21 18.91 -12.57
C ALA A 99 9.84 18.55 -11.97
N LEU A 100 9.21 17.48 -12.48
CA LEU A 100 7.91 17.03 -11.96
C LEU A 100 7.97 16.68 -10.46
N ASP A 101 9.04 16.02 -10.02
CA ASP A 101 9.24 15.69 -8.62
C ASP A 101 9.33 16.96 -7.73
N GLU A 102 9.96 18.03 -8.20
CA GLU A 102 10.03 19.32 -7.51
C GLU A 102 8.65 20.00 -7.43
N LEU A 103 7.86 19.94 -8.52
CA LEU A 103 6.48 20.43 -8.50
C LEU A 103 5.63 19.70 -7.45
N GLU A 104 5.78 18.37 -7.36
CA GLU A 104 5.02 17.53 -6.43
C GLU A 104 5.51 17.60 -4.97
N GLN A 105 6.78 17.88 -4.73
CA GLN A 105 7.36 17.92 -3.38
C GLN A 105 7.26 19.32 -2.76
N ASP A 106 7.43 20.38 -3.54
CA ASP A 106 7.57 21.73 -3.01
C ASP A 106 6.38 22.64 -3.31
N HIS A 107 5.85 22.61 -4.54
CA HIS A 107 4.86 23.59 -4.99
C HIS A 107 3.41 23.15 -4.76
N LEU A 108 3.07 21.93 -5.14
CA LEU A 108 1.71 21.42 -4.98
C LEU A 108 1.30 21.27 -3.50
N PRO A 109 2.14 20.75 -2.58
CA PRO A 109 1.79 20.68 -1.16
C PRO A 109 1.44 22.04 -0.57
N ALA A 110 2.21 23.10 -0.90
CA ALA A 110 1.95 24.44 -0.44
C ALA A 110 0.62 25.01 -0.98
N LEU A 111 0.30 24.77 -2.25
CA LEU A 111 -0.96 25.17 -2.87
C LEU A 111 -2.15 24.47 -2.20
N PHE A 112 -2.11 23.14 -2.08
CA PHE A 112 -3.20 22.37 -1.44
C PHE A 112 -3.39 22.76 0.02
N MET A 113 -2.31 22.92 0.77
CA MET A 113 -2.36 23.36 2.18
C MET A 113 -2.99 24.75 2.31
N SER A 114 -2.74 25.67 1.38
CA SER A 114 -3.39 26.99 1.38
C SER A 114 -4.91 26.94 1.21
N ARG A 115 -5.44 25.81 0.77
CA ARG A 115 -6.87 25.50 0.58
C ARG A 115 -7.42 24.55 1.64
N GLY A 116 -6.65 24.26 2.69
CA GLY A 116 -7.06 23.35 3.78
C GLY A 116 -6.98 21.87 3.44
N LEU A 117 -6.21 21.50 2.40
CA LEU A 117 -6.01 20.13 1.98
C LEU A 117 -4.53 19.73 2.14
N HIS A 118 -4.30 18.46 2.40
CA HIS A 118 -2.97 17.86 2.39
C HIS A 118 -2.69 17.23 1.02
N PHE A 119 -1.43 17.22 0.60
CA PHE A 119 -0.97 16.65 -0.65
C PHE A 119 0.33 15.88 -0.43
N LEU A 120 0.36 14.65 -0.94
CA LEU A 120 1.57 13.84 -1.05
C LEU A 120 1.69 13.37 -2.49
N GLY A 121 2.67 13.89 -3.22
CA GLY A 121 3.01 13.49 -4.58
C GLY A 121 3.97 12.31 -4.63
N GLY A 122 4.37 11.95 -5.84
CA GLY A 122 5.35 10.91 -6.09
C GLY A 122 4.80 9.72 -6.87
N LYS A 123 5.62 8.67 -6.92
CA LYS A 123 5.31 7.45 -7.68
C LYS A 123 4.94 6.30 -6.77
N THR A 124 3.85 5.62 -7.12
CA THR A 124 3.50 4.31 -6.56
C THR A 124 3.64 3.27 -7.68
N SER A 125 4.44 2.23 -7.47
CA SER A 125 4.74 1.20 -8.48
C SER A 125 5.24 1.78 -9.81
N GLY A 126 5.95 2.92 -9.74
CA GLY A 126 6.56 3.57 -10.91
C GLY A 126 5.66 4.52 -11.70
N TRP A 127 4.41 4.77 -11.28
CA TRP A 127 3.49 5.74 -11.88
C TRP A 127 3.17 6.87 -10.90
N TYR A 128 3.13 8.11 -11.40
CA TYR A 128 2.72 9.28 -10.61
C TYR A 128 1.26 9.19 -10.21
N GLY A 129 0.95 9.67 -9.01
CA GLY A 129 -0.42 9.73 -8.52
C GLY A 129 -0.48 10.24 -7.10
N PRO A 130 -1.13 11.40 -6.87
CA PRO A 130 -1.12 12.02 -5.55
C PRO A 130 -2.09 11.35 -4.59
N TYR A 131 -1.72 11.39 -3.31
CA TYR A 131 -2.64 11.25 -2.19
C TYR A 131 -3.06 12.66 -1.74
N ILE A 132 -4.36 12.90 -1.69
CA ILE A 132 -4.94 14.19 -1.30
C ILE A 132 -6.05 13.93 -0.29
N TRP A 133 -5.96 14.56 0.89
CA TRP A 133 -6.90 14.35 1.98
C TRP A 133 -7.14 15.63 2.79
N GLU A 134 -8.23 15.65 3.59
CA GLU A 134 -8.68 16.82 4.33
C GLU A 134 -8.05 16.95 5.71
N THR A 135 -8.00 15.86 6.47
CA THR A 135 -7.63 15.91 7.88
C THR A 135 -6.58 14.88 8.28
N THR A 136 -5.74 15.26 9.23
CA THR A 136 -4.74 14.38 9.84
C THR A 136 -4.88 14.47 11.37
N GLU A 137 -5.22 13.35 12.00
CA GLU A 137 -5.21 13.20 13.45
C GLU A 137 -3.95 12.42 13.86
N THR A 138 -3.19 12.93 14.82
CA THR A 138 -1.99 12.23 15.31
C THR A 138 -2.29 11.55 16.64
N VAL A 139 -2.08 10.23 16.67
CA VAL A 139 -2.31 9.39 17.84
C VAL A 139 -1.01 8.66 18.20
N SER A 140 -0.63 8.70 19.49
CA SER A 140 0.52 7.96 19.99
C SER A 140 0.07 6.68 20.68
N TYR A 141 0.76 5.57 20.39
CA TYR A 141 0.52 4.26 20.98
C TYR A 141 1.77 3.77 21.68
N ASP A 142 1.62 3.18 22.86
CA ASP A 142 2.64 2.35 23.48
C ASP A 142 2.41 0.90 23.07
N VAL A 143 3.11 0.47 22.01
CA VAL A 143 2.89 -0.84 21.39
C VAL A 143 3.71 -1.90 22.10
N GLU A 144 3.03 -2.86 22.73
CA GLU A 144 3.67 -4.02 23.35
C GLU A 144 4.19 -4.97 22.25
N LEU A 145 5.51 -5.20 22.25
CA LEU A 145 6.21 -6.19 21.47
C LEU A 145 6.68 -7.34 22.37
N PRO A 146 7.18 -8.47 21.82
CA PRO A 146 7.53 -9.63 22.64
C PRO A 146 8.58 -9.39 23.73
N ASP A 147 9.44 -8.37 23.60
CA ASP A 147 10.57 -8.09 24.48
C ASP A 147 10.68 -6.60 24.92
N CYS A 148 9.81 -5.72 24.45
CA CYS A 148 9.80 -4.31 24.83
C CYS A 148 8.43 -3.65 24.62
N ILE A 149 8.30 -2.41 25.10
CA ILE A 149 7.23 -1.49 24.68
C ILE A 149 7.86 -0.49 23.73
N GLN A 150 7.31 -0.40 22.50
CA GLN A 150 7.75 0.53 21.47
C GLN A 150 6.74 1.68 21.37
N PRO A 151 7.14 2.92 21.71
CA PRO A 151 6.32 4.10 21.40
C PRO A 151 6.20 4.25 19.88
N TYR A 152 4.98 4.48 19.40
CA TYR A 152 4.71 4.55 17.98
C TYR A 152 3.69 5.63 17.66
N THR A 153 3.93 6.39 16.60
CA THR A 153 3.04 7.48 16.17
C THR A 153 2.26 7.06 14.93
N VAL A 154 0.94 7.18 15.00
CA VAL A 154 0.03 6.94 13.88
C VAL A 154 -0.61 8.27 13.48
N ARG A 155 -0.50 8.62 12.21
CA ARG A 155 -1.24 9.70 11.57
C ARG A 155 -2.45 9.12 10.88
N LEU A 156 -3.63 9.35 11.44
CA LEU A 156 -4.91 8.94 10.85
C LEU A 156 -5.33 9.98 9.83
N LEU A 157 -5.35 9.59 8.57
CA LEU A 157 -5.69 10.44 7.44
C LEU A 157 -7.14 10.19 7.03
N ASP A 158 -7.93 11.26 6.84
CA ASP A 158 -9.35 11.17 6.54
C ASP A 158 -9.79 12.22 5.50
N GLY A 159 -10.95 11.98 4.85
CA GLY A 159 -11.46 12.87 3.81
C GLY A 159 -10.65 12.81 2.51
N PHE A 160 -10.35 11.61 2.02
CA PHE A 160 -9.57 11.45 0.79
C PHE A 160 -10.32 11.89 -0.45
N ILE A 161 -9.69 12.78 -1.22
CA ILE A 161 -10.09 13.21 -2.56
C ILE A 161 -9.43 12.33 -3.63
N SER A 162 -8.18 11.91 -3.40
CA SER A 162 -7.41 11.03 -4.28
C SER A 162 -6.52 10.10 -3.46
N ARG A 163 -6.43 8.83 -3.86
CA ARG A 163 -5.55 7.81 -3.28
C ARG A 163 -4.69 7.16 -4.36
N SER A 164 -4.04 8.02 -5.18
CA SER A 164 -3.17 7.63 -6.27
C SER A 164 -3.90 6.98 -7.47
N TRP A 165 -3.14 6.50 -8.45
CA TRP A 165 -3.63 5.99 -9.73
C TRP A 165 -4.46 4.71 -9.60
N ILE A 166 -4.13 3.82 -8.66
CA ILE A 166 -4.85 2.54 -8.52
C ILE A 166 -6.28 2.74 -8.00
N ASP A 167 -6.48 3.69 -7.08
CA ASP A 167 -7.79 4.10 -6.61
C ASP A 167 -8.65 4.62 -7.77
N TYR A 168 -8.06 5.45 -8.63
CA TYR A 168 -8.73 5.97 -9.81
C TYR A 168 -9.10 4.87 -10.82
N LEU A 169 -8.17 3.95 -11.15
CA LEU A 169 -8.42 2.85 -12.09
C LEU A 169 -9.46 1.86 -11.56
N SER A 170 -9.53 1.65 -10.26
CA SER A 170 -10.46 0.73 -9.60
C SER A 170 -11.77 1.40 -9.21
N PHE A 171 -11.95 2.70 -9.49
CA PHE A 171 -13.12 3.46 -9.07
C PHE A 171 -13.34 3.47 -7.55
N GLY A 172 -12.25 3.53 -6.78
CA GLY A 172 -12.29 3.58 -5.33
C GLY A 172 -12.29 2.20 -4.63
N GLU A 173 -12.26 1.10 -5.39
CA GLU A 173 -12.34 -0.26 -4.82
C GLU A 173 -10.99 -0.78 -4.29
N ILE A 174 -9.86 -0.29 -4.81
CA ILE A 174 -8.51 -0.66 -4.39
C ILE A 174 -7.76 0.59 -3.96
N GLY A 175 -7.12 0.51 -2.81
CA GLY A 175 -6.23 1.55 -2.30
C GLY A 175 -5.34 0.99 -1.20
N PRO A 176 -4.27 1.69 -0.82
CA PRO A 176 -3.47 1.27 0.33
C PRO A 176 -4.26 1.46 1.63
N GLY A 177 -3.94 0.66 2.63
CA GLY A 177 -4.42 0.89 3.99
C GLY A 177 -3.63 1.97 4.74
N GLY A 178 -2.41 2.25 4.25
CA GLY A 178 -1.48 3.21 4.83
C GLY A 178 -0.08 3.01 4.28
N TRP A 179 0.88 3.75 4.84
CA TRP A 179 2.33 3.63 4.53
C TRP A 179 3.16 4.10 5.71
N SER A 180 4.41 3.66 5.78
CA SER A 180 5.39 4.10 6.78
C SER A 180 6.41 5.04 6.15
N ASP A 181 6.85 6.07 6.89
CA ASP A 181 7.91 6.99 6.46
C ASP A 181 9.33 6.45 6.78
N GLY A 182 9.44 5.30 7.41
CA GLY A 182 10.72 4.73 7.83
C GLY A 182 11.34 5.39 9.08
N ASP A 183 10.74 6.45 9.60
CA ASP A 183 11.14 7.16 10.82
C ASP A 183 10.38 6.69 12.08
N GLY A 184 9.52 5.68 11.93
CA GLY A 184 8.64 5.19 12.99
C GLY A 184 7.26 5.87 13.02
N THR A 185 6.87 6.53 11.94
CA THR A 185 5.53 7.10 11.77
C THR A 185 4.75 6.30 10.73
N ILE A 186 3.54 5.86 11.06
CA ILE A 186 2.58 5.32 10.09
C ILE A 186 1.59 6.40 9.67
N HIS A 187 1.36 6.49 8.37
CA HIS A 187 0.22 7.17 7.78
C HIS A 187 -0.87 6.14 7.50
N CYS A 188 -1.94 6.17 8.26
CA CYS A 188 -3.04 5.21 8.19
C CYS A 188 -4.28 5.87 7.57
N ILE A 189 -4.84 5.26 6.53
CA ILE A 189 -6.11 5.71 5.94
C ILE A 189 -7.24 5.28 6.87
N LYS A 190 -7.80 6.24 7.62
CA LYS A 190 -8.75 5.99 8.71
C LYS A 190 -9.94 5.12 8.29
N THR A 191 -10.46 5.33 7.09
CA THR A 191 -11.61 4.59 6.56
C THR A 191 -11.27 3.17 6.09
N ALA A 192 -10.00 2.82 5.96
CA ALA A 192 -9.57 1.48 5.59
C ALA A 192 -9.49 0.51 6.78
N TRP A 193 -9.59 1.02 8.02
CA TRP A 193 -9.39 0.27 9.24
C TRP A 193 -10.53 0.42 10.23
N ASP A 194 -10.91 -0.67 10.86
CA ASP A 194 -11.60 -0.65 12.14
C ASP A 194 -10.53 -0.54 13.23
N LEU A 195 -10.41 0.68 13.82
CA LEU A 195 -9.36 1.02 14.77
C LEU A 195 -9.44 0.22 16.09
N ASP A 196 -10.57 -0.39 16.38
CA ASP A 196 -10.77 -1.26 17.54
C ASP A 196 -10.50 -2.74 17.23
N SER A 197 -10.23 -3.08 15.96
CA SER A 197 -10.04 -4.47 15.51
C SER A 197 -8.67 -5.05 15.90
N GLU A 198 -8.63 -6.38 16.07
CA GLU A 198 -7.35 -7.09 16.18
C GLU A 198 -6.46 -6.86 14.94
N HIS A 199 -7.07 -6.79 13.76
CA HIS A 199 -6.35 -6.57 12.51
C HIS A 199 -5.59 -5.23 12.54
N PHE A 200 -6.21 -4.14 13.03
CA PHE A 200 -5.51 -2.87 13.23
C PHE A 200 -4.40 -2.97 14.29
N HIS A 201 -4.69 -3.56 15.46
CA HIS A 201 -3.74 -3.59 16.57
C HIS A 201 -2.58 -4.58 16.36
N VAL A 202 -2.81 -5.68 15.65
CA VAL A 202 -1.78 -6.73 15.44
C VAL A 202 -1.15 -6.60 14.07
N SER A 203 -1.95 -6.67 12.99
CA SER A 203 -1.41 -6.72 11.63
C SER A 203 -0.95 -5.35 11.10
N LEU A 204 -1.32 -4.24 11.75
CA LEU A 204 -0.76 -2.92 11.44
C LEU A 204 0.17 -2.44 12.56
N LEU A 205 -0.37 -2.11 13.75
CA LEU A 205 0.41 -1.43 14.78
C LEU A 205 1.62 -2.24 15.27
N LYS A 206 1.44 -3.53 15.61
CA LYS A 206 2.55 -4.35 16.10
C LYS A 206 3.54 -4.69 15.00
N HIS A 207 3.06 -4.91 13.78
CA HIS A 207 3.90 -5.14 12.59
C HIS A 207 4.84 -3.95 12.36
N GLU A 208 4.29 -2.77 12.21
CA GLU A 208 5.05 -1.56 11.92
C GLU A 208 5.89 -1.07 13.12
N ALA A 209 5.42 -1.27 14.35
CA ALA A 209 6.21 -0.97 15.54
C ALA A 209 7.45 -1.88 15.63
N GLN A 210 7.34 -3.15 15.16
CA GLN A 210 8.50 -4.04 15.05
C GLN A 210 9.48 -3.51 14.00
N HIS A 211 9.00 -3.04 12.83
CA HIS A 211 9.86 -2.40 11.82
C HIS A 211 10.61 -1.19 12.41
N ALA A 212 9.88 -0.27 13.05
CA ALA A 212 10.49 0.92 13.66
C ALA A 212 11.58 0.56 14.68
N ARG A 213 11.31 -0.45 15.53
CA ARG A 213 12.29 -0.94 16.51
C ARG A 213 13.53 -1.53 15.84
N ASP A 214 13.34 -2.35 14.82
CA ASP A 214 14.44 -3.03 14.14
C ASP A 214 15.31 -2.04 13.37
N LEU A 215 14.72 -1.08 12.66
CA LEU A 215 15.44 -0.01 11.96
C LEU A 215 16.24 0.91 12.92
N GLN A 216 15.73 1.15 14.13
CA GLN A 216 16.48 1.88 15.16
C GLN A 216 17.72 1.13 15.64
N ARG A 217 17.66 -0.21 15.67
CA ARG A 217 18.77 -1.06 16.15
C ARG A 217 19.75 -1.47 15.06
N ILE A 218 19.22 -1.73 13.87
CA ILE A 218 19.96 -2.26 12.71
C ILE A 218 19.51 -1.44 11.49
N PRO A 219 20.09 -0.26 11.24
CA PRO A 219 19.66 0.61 10.14
C PRO A 219 19.70 -0.04 8.75
N ASP A 220 20.64 -0.99 8.56
CA ASP A 220 20.83 -1.68 7.28
C ASP A 220 20.22 -3.09 7.26
N ILE A 221 19.22 -3.36 8.13
CA ILE A 221 18.52 -4.65 8.14
C ILE A 221 17.91 -4.97 6.77
N SER A 222 18.00 -6.23 6.33
CA SER A 222 17.40 -6.63 5.06
C SER A 222 15.88 -6.55 5.12
N SER A 223 15.24 -6.25 3.96
CA SER A 223 13.78 -6.26 3.86
C SER A 223 13.17 -7.61 4.28
N THR A 224 13.83 -8.72 3.94
CA THR A 224 13.39 -10.07 4.34
C THR A 224 13.42 -10.27 5.85
N ASP A 225 14.47 -9.83 6.54
CA ASP A 225 14.59 -9.98 7.99
C ASP A 225 13.58 -9.08 8.72
N LEU A 226 13.41 -7.85 8.22
CA LEU A 226 12.44 -6.89 8.73
C LEU A 226 11.02 -7.49 8.70
N GLU A 227 10.61 -8.00 7.54
CA GLU A 227 9.30 -8.63 7.35
C GLU A 227 9.15 -9.94 8.13
N PHE A 228 10.20 -10.74 8.21
CA PHE A 228 10.19 -11.99 8.97
C PHE A 228 9.89 -11.76 10.44
N ARG A 229 10.55 -10.78 11.07
CA ARG A 229 10.32 -10.42 12.47
C ARG A 229 8.93 -9.85 12.70
N ALA A 230 8.47 -8.95 11.85
CA ALA A 230 7.14 -8.36 11.95
C ALA A 230 6.03 -9.42 11.82
N LYS A 231 6.12 -10.31 10.83
CA LYS A 231 5.17 -11.43 10.65
C LYS A 231 5.20 -12.42 11.84
N LEU A 232 6.35 -12.67 12.46
CA LEU A 232 6.40 -13.46 13.69
C LEU A 232 5.69 -12.76 14.85
N VAL A 233 5.83 -11.44 14.99
CA VAL A 233 5.09 -10.65 15.98
C VAL A 233 3.59 -10.76 15.75
N GLU A 234 3.11 -10.64 14.51
CA GLU A 234 1.71 -10.87 14.20
C GLU A 234 1.24 -12.26 14.69
N LEU A 235 1.97 -13.33 14.38
CA LEU A 235 1.62 -14.70 14.81
C LEU A 235 1.64 -14.89 16.34
N ILE A 236 2.50 -14.16 17.05
CA ILE A 236 2.57 -14.21 18.53
C ILE A 236 1.31 -13.64 19.17
N TYR A 237 0.75 -12.57 18.60
CA TYR A 237 -0.36 -11.83 19.21
C TYR A 237 -1.72 -12.12 18.59
N SER A 238 -1.78 -12.62 17.34
CA SER A 238 -3.04 -12.88 16.66
C SER A 238 -3.86 -13.98 17.29
N THR A 239 -5.19 -13.83 17.23
CA THR A 239 -6.18 -14.88 17.49
C THR A 239 -6.74 -15.49 16.21
N GLU A 240 -6.37 -14.95 15.05
CA GLU A 240 -6.85 -15.39 13.75
C GLU A 240 -6.17 -16.68 13.27
N ARG A 241 -6.96 -17.76 13.19
CA ARG A 241 -6.47 -19.08 12.77
C ARG A 241 -5.91 -19.12 11.35
N ASN A 242 -6.35 -18.21 10.50
CA ASN A 242 -5.98 -18.23 9.08
C ASN A 242 -4.69 -17.45 8.77
N LEU A 243 -4.11 -16.73 9.73
CA LEU A 243 -2.95 -15.89 9.49
C LEU A 243 -1.73 -16.69 9.02
N LEU A 244 -1.40 -17.80 9.69
CA LEU A 244 -0.32 -18.70 9.25
C LEU A 244 -0.60 -19.31 7.87
N ILE A 245 -1.88 -19.59 7.56
CA ILE A 245 -2.28 -20.11 6.24
C ILE A 245 -2.14 -19.03 5.17
N SER A 246 -2.44 -17.76 5.50
CA SER A 246 -2.24 -16.65 4.54
C SER A 246 -0.76 -16.46 4.22
N PHE A 247 0.12 -16.56 5.21
CA PHE A 247 1.57 -16.53 4.96
C PHE A 247 2.03 -17.73 4.13
N ALA A 248 1.46 -18.92 4.33
CA ALA A 248 1.79 -20.07 3.47
C ALA A 248 1.37 -19.86 2.00
N LYS A 249 0.31 -19.12 1.74
CA LYS A 249 -0.09 -18.76 0.36
C LYS A 249 0.77 -17.65 -0.25
N GLU A 250 1.33 -16.78 0.56
CA GLU A 250 2.22 -15.69 0.14
C GLU A 250 3.64 -16.18 -0.10
N ALA A 251 4.03 -17.30 0.51
CA ALA A 251 5.39 -17.82 0.52
C ALA A 251 5.93 -18.12 -0.89
N ASP A 252 7.00 -17.44 -1.29
CA ASP A 252 7.68 -17.63 -2.56
C ASP A 252 9.17 -17.29 -2.39
N ASP A 253 10.06 -18.22 -2.78
CA ASP A 253 11.52 -18.06 -2.74
C ASP A 253 12.13 -17.81 -4.13
N SER A 254 11.31 -17.64 -5.15
CA SER A 254 11.75 -17.44 -6.54
C SER A 254 12.28 -16.03 -6.82
N ASP A 255 11.86 -15.04 -6.04
CA ASP A 255 12.28 -13.63 -6.17
C ASP A 255 12.82 -13.09 -4.84
N SER A 256 14.14 -13.08 -4.69
CA SER A 256 14.82 -12.58 -3.48
C SER A 256 14.65 -11.07 -3.24
N SER A 257 14.13 -10.31 -4.21
CA SER A 257 13.83 -8.88 -4.04
C SER A 257 12.47 -8.63 -3.36
N ASN A 258 11.61 -9.64 -3.31
CA ASN A 258 10.32 -9.58 -2.63
C ASN A 258 10.45 -9.99 -1.16
N GLY A 259 10.76 -9.02 -0.29
CA GLY A 259 10.95 -9.25 1.15
C GLY A 259 9.78 -9.92 1.85
N HIS A 260 8.54 -9.56 1.51
CA HIS A 260 7.33 -10.16 2.10
C HIS A 260 7.19 -11.66 1.76
N ALA A 261 7.34 -12.04 0.48
CA ALA A 261 7.22 -13.43 0.04
C ALA A 261 8.35 -14.29 0.59
N MET A 262 9.58 -13.77 0.61
CA MET A 262 10.75 -14.42 1.21
C MET A 262 10.60 -14.62 2.73
N ALA A 263 10.09 -13.62 3.44
CA ALA A 263 9.81 -13.71 4.87
C ALA A 263 8.73 -14.77 5.17
N ALA A 264 7.64 -14.74 4.39
CA ALA A 264 6.59 -15.75 4.49
C ALA A 264 7.12 -17.17 4.22
N TYR A 265 7.98 -17.34 3.23
CA TYR A 265 8.66 -18.62 2.97
C TYR A 265 9.51 -19.08 4.16
N ARG A 266 10.30 -18.19 4.76
CA ARG A 266 11.09 -18.51 5.97
C ARG A 266 10.20 -18.93 7.15
N ILE A 267 9.05 -18.26 7.34
CA ILE A 267 8.07 -18.63 8.37
C ILE A 267 7.55 -20.05 8.12
N VAL A 268 7.11 -20.36 6.90
CA VAL A 268 6.62 -21.70 6.53
C VAL A 268 7.67 -22.76 6.84
N ARG A 269 8.92 -22.56 6.42
CA ARG A 269 10.02 -23.50 6.70
C ARG A 269 10.29 -23.65 8.20
N GLY A 270 10.36 -22.53 8.93
CA GLY A 270 10.56 -22.55 10.38
C GLY A 270 9.46 -23.31 11.12
N PHE A 271 8.21 -23.15 10.72
CA PHE A 271 7.08 -23.89 11.29
C PHE A 271 7.07 -25.38 10.90
N GLU A 272 7.37 -25.71 9.64
CA GLU A 272 7.53 -27.11 9.21
C GLU A 272 8.58 -27.84 10.04
N ASP A 273 9.73 -27.22 10.23
CA ASP A 273 10.85 -27.81 10.99
C ASP A 273 10.53 -27.91 12.49
N ALA A 274 9.99 -26.85 13.10
CA ALA A 274 9.71 -26.82 14.53
C ALA A 274 8.59 -27.78 14.94
N LEU A 275 7.57 -27.93 14.10
CA LEU A 275 6.37 -28.75 14.37
C LEU A 275 6.46 -30.14 13.75
N ASN A 276 7.41 -30.39 12.86
CA ASN A 276 7.51 -31.60 12.05
C ASN A 276 6.19 -31.90 11.28
N VAL A 277 5.58 -30.86 10.68
CA VAL A 277 4.39 -30.93 9.86
C VAL A 277 4.63 -30.21 8.53
N LYS A 278 3.82 -30.52 7.51
CA LYS A 278 3.84 -29.79 6.25
C LYS A 278 2.81 -28.66 6.22
N GLU A 279 3.02 -27.64 5.40
CA GLU A 279 2.19 -26.44 5.29
C GLU A 279 0.69 -26.76 5.11
N ASN A 280 0.36 -27.83 4.38
CA ASN A 280 -1.02 -28.28 4.15
C ASN A 280 -1.73 -28.75 5.42
N ALA A 281 -0.98 -28.99 6.50
CA ALA A 281 -1.51 -29.36 7.82
C ALA A 281 -1.61 -28.17 8.80
N PHE A 282 -1.19 -26.96 8.42
CA PHE A 282 -1.20 -25.78 9.31
C PHE A 282 -2.60 -25.43 9.84
N SER A 283 -3.64 -25.72 9.08
CA SER A 283 -5.02 -25.53 9.52
C SER A 283 -5.42 -26.34 10.74
N ALA A 284 -4.70 -27.45 11.01
CA ALA A 284 -4.94 -28.33 12.15
C ALA A 284 -4.09 -27.96 13.37
N VAL A 285 -3.10 -27.07 13.25
CA VAL A 285 -2.23 -26.66 14.36
C VAL A 285 -3.01 -25.78 15.33
N PRO A 286 -3.03 -26.12 16.66
CA PRO A 286 -3.67 -25.28 17.66
C PRO A 286 -3.02 -23.89 17.73
N MET A 287 -3.85 -22.84 17.94
CA MET A 287 -3.35 -21.45 18.02
C MET A 287 -2.30 -21.23 19.10
N GLU A 288 -2.44 -21.90 20.26
CA GLU A 288 -1.42 -21.84 21.32
C GLU A 288 -0.06 -22.35 20.82
N GLN A 289 -0.08 -23.42 20.01
CA GLN A 289 1.15 -23.96 19.41
C GLN A 289 1.69 -23.05 18.31
N VAL A 290 0.83 -22.38 17.52
CA VAL A 290 1.25 -21.36 16.56
C VAL A 290 1.98 -20.23 17.29
N ARG A 291 1.37 -19.67 18.34
CA ARG A 291 1.95 -18.56 19.11
C ARG A 291 3.28 -18.94 19.79
N SER A 292 3.33 -20.12 20.41
CA SER A 292 4.56 -20.57 21.08
C SER A 292 5.68 -20.82 20.09
N THR A 293 5.39 -21.40 18.94
CA THR A 293 6.38 -21.62 17.88
C THR A 293 6.87 -20.29 17.30
N ALA A 294 5.99 -19.36 16.99
CA ALA A 294 6.36 -18.02 16.53
C ALA A 294 7.26 -17.31 17.54
N ARG A 295 6.97 -17.41 18.84
CA ARG A 295 7.80 -16.83 19.90
C ARG A 295 9.20 -17.47 19.97
N ILE A 296 9.31 -18.77 19.83
CA ILE A 296 10.61 -19.47 19.79
C ILE A 296 11.44 -18.99 18.59
N LEU A 297 10.82 -18.92 17.40
CA LEU A 297 11.51 -18.47 16.19
C LEU A 297 11.93 -17.00 16.32
N TYR A 298 11.08 -16.13 16.87
CA TYR A 298 11.42 -14.73 17.14
C TYR A 298 12.60 -14.60 18.11
N GLU A 299 12.60 -15.34 19.23
CA GLU A 299 13.70 -15.32 20.19
C GLU A 299 15.02 -15.84 19.62
N GLN A 300 14.98 -16.84 18.74
CA GLN A 300 16.16 -17.35 18.04
C GLN A 300 16.74 -16.28 17.10
N GLU A 301 15.90 -15.62 16.32
CA GLU A 301 16.28 -14.55 15.42
C GLU A 301 16.91 -13.37 16.18
N MET A 302 16.27 -12.93 17.28
CA MET A 302 16.77 -11.81 18.08
C MET A 302 18.08 -12.10 18.82
N ARG A 303 18.41 -13.39 19.08
CA ARG A 303 19.69 -13.78 19.67
C ARG A 303 20.83 -13.78 18.66
N ALA A 304 20.55 -14.06 17.41
CA ALA A 304 21.56 -14.01 16.35
C ALA A 304 22.18 -12.61 16.21
N ASP A 305 21.37 -11.56 16.34
CA ASP A 305 21.84 -10.16 16.30
C ASP A 305 22.82 -9.77 17.41
N ILE A 306 22.85 -10.51 18.53
CA ILE A 306 23.71 -10.18 19.68
C ILE A 306 25.09 -10.79 19.50
N LEU A 307 25.21 -11.76 18.59
CA LEU A 307 26.44 -12.55 18.39
C LEU A 307 27.27 -12.07 17.19
N ASP A 308 26.70 -11.26 16.33
CA ASP A 308 27.35 -10.58 15.20
C ASP A 308 27.71 -9.13 15.57
#